data_cfc2c7fc5ae032d8e2c67d151440d6a5
#
_entry.id   cfc2c7fc5ae032d8e2c67d151440d6a5
#
_cell.length_a   1.000
_cell.length_b   1.000
_cell.length_c   1.000
_cell.angle_alpha   90.00
_cell.angle_beta   90.00
_cell.angle_gamma   90.00
#
_symmetry.space_group_name_H-M   'P 1'
#
loop_
_entity.id
_entity.type
_entity.pdbx_description
1 polymer ?
#
loop_
_entity_poly.entity_id
_entity_poly.type
_entity_poly.pdbx_seq_one_letter_code
_entity_poly.pdbx_strand_id
1 'polypeptide(L)'
;MALTPQQTQKLQIAIEQRRQVLLSEVREDRERVRRGQEDLFGNVPDPGDASVAALAVDLDKADLGRDVSELRELETARARLAEGSYGICIDCGRDIGFERLQANPAALRCIKDQTLYETTHGRASGPSL
;
A
#
# COMPACT_ATOMS: atom_id res chain seq x y z
N MET A 1 13.89 -14.51 15.82
CA MET A 1 12.99 -15.20 16.74
C MET A 1 11.58 -15.18 16.21
N ALA A 2 10.91 -16.31 16.30
CA ALA A 2 9.53 -16.41 15.87
C ALA A 2 8.62 -15.51 16.71
N LEU A 3 7.52 -15.07 16.13
CA LEU A 3 6.55 -14.27 16.85
C LEU A 3 5.85 -15.08 17.94
N THR A 4 5.63 -14.45 19.09
CA THR A 4 4.81 -15.07 20.13
C THR A 4 3.34 -15.01 19.74
N PRO A 5 2.47 -15.86 20.34
CA PRO A 5 1.04 -15.76 20.06
C PRO A 5 0.45 -14.38 20.34
N GLN A 6 0.91 -13.70 21.38
CA GLN A 6 0.44 -12.35 21.69
C GLN A 6 0.87 -11.34 20.62
N GLN A 7 2.12 -11.45 20.15
CA GLN A 7 2.62 -10.59 19.10
C GLN A 7 1.85 -10.81 17.81
N THR A 8 1.60 -12.07 17.46
CA THR A 8 0.82 -12.42 16.28
C THR A 8 -0.60 -11.83 16.35
N GLN A 9 -1.23 -11.92 17.52
CA GLN A 9 -2.56 -11.37 17.71
C GLN A 9 -2.57 -9.84 17.54
N LYS A 10 -1.59 -9.15 18.12
CA LYS A 10 -1.47 -7.71 17.96
C LYS A 10 -1.34 -7.31 16.49
N LEU A 11 -0.52 -8.05 15.76
CA LEU A 11 -0.30 -7.78 14.35
C LEU A 11 -1.54 -8.08 13.52
N GLN A 12 -2.27 -9.14 13.85
CA GLN A 12 -3.52 -9.45 13.20
C GLN A 12 -4.55 -8.34 13.37
N ILE A 13 -4.65 -7.79 14.58
CA ILE A 13 -5.54 -6.68 14.86
C ILE A 13 -5.10 -5.44 14.07
N ALA A 14 -3.81 -5.15 14.06
CA ALA A 14 -3.27 -3.99 13.34
C ALA A 14 -3.55 -4.09 11.84
N ILE A 15 -3.38 -5.27 11.25
CA ILE A 15 -3.69 -5.53 9.84
C ILE A 15 -5.17 -5.26 9.56
N GLU A 16 -6.04 -5.78 10.41
CA GLU A 16 -7.49 -5.63 10.21
C GLU A 16 -7.92 -4.18 10.35
N GLN A 17 -7.40 -3.46 11.33
CA GLN A 17 -7.70 -2.05 11.52
C GLN A 17 -7.24 -1.21 10.33
N ARG A 18 -6.01 -1.43 9.87
CA ARG A 18 -5.48 -0.70 8.72
C ARG A 18 -6.26 -1.03 7.45
N ARG A 19 -6.64 -2.30 7.30
CA ARG A 19 -7.44 -2.75 6.17
C ARG A 19 -8.79 -2.01 6.12
N GLN A 20 -9.46 -1.87 7.25
CA GLN A 20 -10.75 -1.16 7.31
C GLN A 20 -10.60 0.31 6.92
N VAL A 21 -9.55 0.96 7.41
CA VAL A 21 -9.26 2.35 7.05
C VAL A 21 -9.03 2.47 5.55
N LEU A 22 -8.23 1.57 4.98
CA LEU A 22 -7.92 1.61 3.54
C LEU A 22 -9.13 1.33 2.67
N LEU A 23 -10.01 0.42 3.09
CA LEU A 23 -11.25 0.17 2.34
C LEU A 23 -12.09 1.45 2.24
N SER A 24 -12.16 2.20 3.33
CA SER A 24 -12.86 3.47 3.34
C SER A 24 -12.18 4.50 2.45
N GLU A 25 -10.86 4.62 2.55
CA GLU A 25 -10.08 5.55 1.73
C GLU A 25 -10.19 5.23 0.25
N VAL A 26 -10.15 3.95 -0.12
CA VAL A 26 -10.28 3.54 -1.52
C VAL A 26 -11.64 3.96 -2.08
N ARG A 27 -12.72 3.81 -1.31
CA ARG A 27 -14.04 4.29 -1.75
C ARG A 27 -14.05 5.78 -2.00
N GLU A 28 -13.47 6.54 -1.08
CA GLU A 28 -13.40 8.00 -1.20
C GLU A 28 -12.52 8.42 -2.37
N ASP A 29 -11.39 7.76 -2.55
CA ASP A 29 -10.47 8.04 -3.66
C ASP A 29 -11.16 7.78 -5.00
N ARG A 30 -11.87 6.67 -5.11
CA ARG A 30 -12.59 6.32 -6.35
C ARG A 30 -13.66 7.36 -6.67
N GLU A 31 -14.38 7.79 -5.67
CA GLU A 31 -15.42 8.82 -5.85
C GLU A 31 -14.80 10.15 -6.25
N ARG A 32 -13.66 10.50 -5.67
CA ARG A 32 -12.94 11.73 -6.02
C ARG A 32 -12.46 11.70 -7.46
N VAL A 33 -11.91 10.57 -7.89
CA VAL A 33 -11.48 10.39 -9.29
C VAL A 33 -12.67 10.51 -10.23
N ARG A 34 -13.79 9.86 -9.90
CA ARG A 34 -15.00 9.90 -10.71
C ARG A 34 -15.52 11.32 -10.87
N ARG A 35 -15.64 12.06 -9.77
CA ARG A 35 -16.11 13.44 -9.80
C ARG A 35 -15.16 14.35 -10.59
N GLY A 36 -13.86 14.18 -10.39
CA GLY A 36 -12.87 14.94 -11.14
C GLY A 36 -12.94 14.69 -12.64
N GLN A 37 -13.17 13.43 -13.03
CA GLN A 37 -13.34 13.11 -14.46
C GLN A 37 -14.62 13.70 -15.04
N GLU A 38 -15.72 13.66 -14.29
CA GLU A 38 -16.96 14.29 -14.73
C GLU A 38 -16.78 15.80 -14.93
N ASP A 39 -16.14 16.46 -13.97
CA ASP A 39 -15.88 17.88 -14.06
C ASP A 39 -14.99 18.20 -15.26
N LEU A 40 -14.00 17.37 -15.52
CA LEU A 40 -13.09 17.55 -16.64
C LEU A 40 -13.81 17.48 -17.98
N PHE A 41 -14.78 16.59 -18.12
CA PHE A 41 -15.55 16.45 -19.36
C PHE A 41 -16.72 17.42 -19.47
N GLY A 42 -17.19 17.95 -18.34
CA GLY A 42 -18.45 18.67 -18.30
C GLY A 42 -18.35 20.19 -18.27
N ASN A 43 -17.49 20.76 -17.46
CA ASN A 43 -17.62 22.17 -17.07
C ASN A 43 -16.33 22.97 -16.93
N VAL A 44 -15.27 22.63 -17.65
CA VAL A 44 -14.02 23.40 -17.54
C VAL A 44 -14.07 24.52 -18.58
N PRO A 45 -14.12 25.80 -18.15
CA PRO A 45 -14.43 26.90 -19.06
C PRO A 45 -13.28 27.36 -19.96
N ASP A 46 -12.01 27.06 -19.58
CA ASP A 46 -10.88 27.51 -20.41
C ASP A 46 -9.71 26.50 -20.32
N PRO A 47 -8.73 26.60 -21.26
CA PRO A 47 -7.62 25.66 -21.33
C PRO A 47 -6.73 25.62 -20.08
N GLY A 48 -6.55 26.74 -19.39
CA GLY A 48 -5.76 26.78 -18.16
C GLY A 48 -6.42 25.98 -17.04
N ASP A 49 -7.74 26.16 -16.88
CA ASP A 49 -8.52 25.41 -15.90
C ASP A 49 -8.57 23.94 -16.26
N ALA A 50 -8.63 23.60 -17.54
CA ALA A 50 -8.61 22.22 -18.01
C ALA A 50 -7.30 21.52 -17.62
N SER A 51 -6.17 22.20 -17.74
CA SER A 51 -4.87 21.65 -17.36
C SER A 51 -4.77 21.39 -15.87
N VAL A 52 -5.26 22.32 -15.04
CA VAL A 52 -5.28 22.16 -13.59
C VAL A 52 -6.19 21.02 -13.20
N ALA A 53 -7.38 20.93 -13.80
CA ALA A 53 -8.33 19.85 -13.52
C ALA A 53 -7.77 18.48 -13.89
N ALA A 54 -7.08 18.38 -15.04
CA ALA A 54 -6.45 17.13 -15.45
C ALA A 54 -5.35 16.69 -14.47
N LEU A 55 -4.53 17.66 -14.01
CA LEU A 55 -3.50 17.35 -13.02
C LEU A 55 -4.11 16.86 -11.71
N ALA A 56 -5.19 17.49 -11.26
CA ALA A 56 -5.88 17.06 -10.04
C ALA A 56 -6.39 15.63 -10.15
N VAL A 57 -6.96 15.25 -11.29
CA VAL A 57 -7.41 13.87 -11.53
C VAL A 57 -6.23 12.90 -11.50
N ASP A 58 -5.11 13.26 -12.10
CA ASP A 58 -3.92 12.41 -12.11
C ASP A 58 -3.38 12.19 -10.70
N LEU A 59 -3.38 13.23 -9.87
CA LEU A 59 -2.96 13.11 -8.47
C LEU A 59 -3.91 12.21 -7.67
N ASP A 60 -5.21 12.35 -7.89
CA ASP A 60 -6.21 11.50 -7.24
C ASP A 60 -6.05 10.04 -7.66
N LYS A 61 -5.76 9.78 -8.93
CA LYS A 61 -5.49 8.42 -9.40
C LYS A 61 -4.23 7.83 -8.77
N ALA A 62 -3.20 8.64 -8.57
CA ALA A 62 -1.98 8.20 -7.90
C ALA A 62 -2.26 7.82 -6.44
N ASP A 63 -3.06 8.61 -5.73
CA ASP A 63 -3.48 8.30 -4.36
C ASP A 63 -4.26 6.98 -4.31
N LEU A 64 -5.20 6.81 -5.21
CA LEU A 64 -5.98 5.58 -5.32
C LEU A 64 -5.07 4.38 -5.56
N GLY A 65 -4.10 4.51 -6.45
CA GLY A 65 -3.16 3.44 -6.77
C GLY A 65 -2.33 3.02 -5.55
N ARG A 66 -1.86 3.99 -4.76
CA ARG A 66 -1.10 3.69 -3.54
C ARG A 66 -1.96 2.95 -2.52
N ASP A 67 -3.18 3.42 -2.30
CA ASP A 67 -4.07 2.82 -1.32
C ASP A 67 -4.49 1.40 -1.73
N VAL A 68 -4.75 1.18 -3.00
CA VAL A 68 -5.06 -0.16 -3.52
C VAL A 68 -3.86 -1.09 -3.36
N SER A 69 -2.65 -0.61 -3.63
CA SER A 69 -1.44 -1.42 -3.47
C SER A 69 -1.22 -1.82 -2.02
N GLU A 70 -1.37 -0.90 -1.09
CA GLU A 70 -1.24 -1.21 0.34
C GLU A 70 -2.32 -2.22 0.76
N LEU A 71 -3.55 -2.03 0.28
CA LEU A 71 -4.63 -2.96 0.60
C LEU A 71 -4.31 -4.38 0.12
N ARG A 72 -3.74 -4.53 -1.07
CA ARG A 72 -3.31 -5.83 -1.59
C ARG A 72 -2.22 -6.46 -0.72
N GLU A 73 -1.28 -5.64 -0.27
CA GLU A 73 -0.22 -6.11 0.63
C GLU A 73 -0.80 -6.62 1.95
N LEU A 74 -1.79 -5.92 2.50
CA LEU A 74 -2.47 -6.35 3.72
C LEU A 74 -3.26 -7.64 3.50
N GLU A 75 -3.89 -7.80 2.35
CA GLU A 75 -4.58 -9.04 2.01
C GLU A 75 -3.60 -10.22 1.93
N THR A 76 -2.42 -9.99 1.36
CA THR A 76 -1.35 -10.99 1.34
C THR A 76 -0.91 -11.35 2.77
N ALA A 77 -0.77 -10.34 3.64
CA ALA A 77 -0.40 -10.58 5.04
C ALA A 77 -1.46 -11.44 5.75
N ARG A 78 -2.74 -11.18 5.50
CA ARG A 78 -3.82 -11.99 6.06
C ARG A 78 -3.75 -13.43 5.59
N ALA A 79 -3.48 -13.65 4.31
CA ALA A 79 -3.34 -15.00 3.76
C ALA A 79 -2.16 -15.72 4.41
N ARG A 80 -1.04 -15.03 4.61
CA ARG A 80 0.14 -15.62 5.25
C ARG A 80 -0.12 -15.97 6.72
N LEU A 81 -0.91 -15.16 7.42
CA LEU A 81 -1.34 -15.50 8.77
C LEU A 81 -2.13 -16.81 8.78
N ALA A 82 -3.04 -16.97 7.84
CA ALA A 82 -3.83 -18.20 7.73
C ALA A 82 -2.97 -19.42 7.39
N GLU A 83 -1.92 -19.23 6.60
CA GLU A 83 -1.01 -20.31 6.19
C GLU A 83 0.07 -20.61 7.22
N GLY A 84 0.26 -19.74 8.20
CA GLY A 84 1.31 -19.90 9.19
C GLY A 84 2.68 -19.43 8.74
N SER A 85 2.76 -18.69 7.63
CA SER A 85 4.02 -18.18 7.09
C SER A 85 4.25 -16.69 7.37
N TYR A 86 3.34 -16.06 8.07
CA TYR A 86 3.45 -14.65 8.39
C TYR A 86 4.68 -14.38 9.26
N GLY A 87 5.40 -13.31 8.98
CA GLY A 87 6.57 -12.91 9.75
C GLY A 87 7.87 -13.53 9.29
N ILE A 88 7.83 -14.33 8.24
CA ILE A 88 9.02 -14.97 7.66
C ILE A 88 9.35 -14.27 6.36
N CYS A 89 10.60 -13.84 6.20
CA CYS A 89 11.06 -13.18 4.99
C CYS A 89 10.91 -14.12 3.78
N ILE A 90 10.27 -13.62 2.72
CA ILE A 90 10.03 -14.43 1.52
C ILE A 90 11.31 -14.74 0.74
N ASP A 91 12.37 -13.98 0.95
CA ASP A 91 13.62 -14.17 0.19
C ASP A 91 14.63 -15.03 0.94
N CYS A 92 14.84 -14.81 2.23
CA CYS A 92 15.87 -15.53 2.99
C CYS A 92 15.33 -16.53 4.01
N GLY A 93 14.04 -16.55 4.26
CA GLY A 93 13.42 -17.49 5.20
C GLY A 93 13.66 -17.18 6.67
N ARG A 94 14.32 -16.07 6.98
CA ARG A 94 14.54 -15.66 8.37
C ARG A 94 13.35 -14.88 8.89
N ASP A 95 13.27 -14.73 10.20
CA ASP A 95 12.23 -13.93 10.82
C ASP A 95 12.40 -12.45 10.43
N ILE A 96 11.28 -11.80 10.11
CA ILE A 96 11.29 -10.36 9.82
C ILE A 96 11.49 -9.57 11.12
N GLY A 97 10.88 -10.01 12.20
CA GLY A 97 10.96 -9.37 13.50
C GLY A 97 9.73 -8.55 13.83
N PHE A 98 9.34 -8.61 15.09
CA PHE A 98 8.11 -7.95 15.56
C PHE A 98 8.17 -6.43 15.39
N GLU A 99 9.31 -5.81 15.68
CA GLU A 99 9.44 -4.35 15.59
C GLU A 99 9.19 -3.85 14.17
N ARG A 100 9.76 -4.54 13.18
CA ARG A 100 9.54 -4.17 11.79
C ARG A 100 8.11 -4.38 11.37
N LEU A 101 7.51 -5.50 11.79
CA LEU A 101 6.11 -5.78 11.47
C LEU A 101 5.16 -4.82 12.19
N GLN A 102 5.52 -4.38 13.38
CA GLN A 102 4.73 -3.39 14.10
C GLN A 102 4.70 -2.05 13.35
N ALA A 103 5.83 -1.67 12.75
CA ALA A 103 5.91 -0.48 11.92
C ALA A 103 5.23 -0.66 10.56
N ASN A 104 5.34 -1.85 9.99
CA ASN A 104 4.73 -2.18 8.70
C ASN A 104 4.21 -3.62 8.73
N PRO A 105 2.94 -3.81 9.13
CA PRO A 105 2.39 -5.17 9.24
C PRO A 105 2.36 -5.96 7.94
N ALA A 106 2.42 -5.28 6.81
CA ALA A 106 2.41 -5.92 5.49
C ALA A 106 3.79 -6.26 4.96
N ALA A 107 4.86 -6.06 5.76
CA ALA A 107 6.22 -6.34 5.31
C ALA A 107 6.37 -7.82 4.95
N LEU A 108 6.93 -8.09 3.79
CA LEU A 108 7.21 -9.43 3.29
C LEU A 108 8.67 -9.83 3.46
N ARG A 109 9.55 -8.86 3.66
CA ARG A 109 10.99 -9.06 3.70
C ARG A 109 11.59 -8.45 4.95
N CYS A 110 12.68 -9.03 5.42
CA CYS A 110 13.50 -8.39 6.44
C CYS A 110 14.12 -7.10 5.87
N ILE A 111 14.62 -6.24 6.74
CA ILE A 111 15.17 -4.94 6.31
C ILE A 111 16.27 -5.12 5.25
N LYS A 112 17.14 -6.08 5.46
CA LYS A 112 18.25 -6.34 4.53
C LYS A 112 17.75 -6.70 3.14
N ASP A 113 16.81 -7.63 3.07
CA ASP A 113 16.27 -8.10 1.79
C ASP A 113 15.36 -7.08 1.14
N GLN A 114 14.66 -6.30 1.94
CA GLN A 114 13.83 -5.21 1.42
C GLN A 114 14.71 -4.14 0.75
N THR A 115 15.81 -3.78 1.40
CA THR A 115 16.76 -2.82 0.83
C THR A 115 17.33 -3.34 -0.49
N LEU A 116 17.69 -4.61 -0.53
CA LEU A 116 18.21 -5.24 -1.74
C LEU A 116 17.16 -5.26 -2.85
N TYR A 117 15.93 -5.59 -2.51
CA TYR A 117 14.81 -5.59 -3.46
C TYR A 117 14.57 -4.20 -4.06
N GLU A 118 14.56 -3.17 -3.22
CA GLU A 118 14.34 -1.80 -3.66
C GLU A 118 15.47 -1.32 -4.56
N THR A 119 16.70 -1.74 -4.28
CA THR A 119 17.83 -1.40 -5.12
C THR A 119 17.71 -1.98 -6.52
N THR A 120 17.16 -3.19 -6.64
CA THR A 120 17.07 -3.90 -7.91
C THR A 120 15.73 -3.72 -8.63
N HIS A 121 14.65 -3.40 -7.91
CA HIS A 121 13.29 -3.39 -8.48
C HIS A 121 12.51 -2.14 -8.11
N GLY A 122 12.46 -1.81 -6.83
CA GLY A 122 11.54 -0.82 -6.31
C GLY A 122 11.79 0.58 -6.79
N ARG A 123 13.01 0.88 -7.16
CA ARG A 123 13.40 2.19 -7.63
C ARG A 123 13.35 2.33 -9.14
N ALA A 124 12.85 1.32 -9.80
CA ALA A 124 12.68 1.38 -11.24
C ALA A 124 11.78 2.55 -11.65
N SER A 125 10.87 2.94 -10.79
CA SER A 125 10.02 4.11 -11.02
C SER A 125 10.68 5.41 -10.60
N GLY A 126 11.82 5.36 -9.95
CA GLY A 126 12.57 6.53 -9.57
C GLY A 126 13.27 7.16 -10.77
N PRO A 127 13.94 8.29 -10.56
CA PRO A 127 14.70 8.92 -11.65
C PRO A 127 15.83 8.00 -12.06
N SER A 128 15.55 7.19 -13.01
CA SER A 128 16.55 6.30 -13.59
C SER A 128 17.34 7.09 -14.58
N LEU A 129 18.31 7.69 -14.13
CA LEU A 129 19.16 8.43 -15.04
C LEU A 129 20.37 7.67 -15.44
#